data_9d2d7419f5c608254e32fde64ffd98a9
#
_entry.id   9d2d7419f5c608254e32fde64ffd98a9
#
_cell.length_a   1.000
_cell.length_b   1.000
_cell.length_c   1.000
_cell.angle_alpha   90.00
_cell.angle_beta   90.00
_cell.angle_gamma   90.00
#
_symmetry.space_group_name_H-M   'P 1'
#
loop_
_entity.id
_entity.type
_entity.pdbx_description
1 polymer ?
#
loop_
_entity_poly.entity_id
_entity_poly.type
_entity_poly.pdbx_seq_one_letter_code
_entity_poly.pdbx_strand_id
1 'polypeptide(L)'
;MIPHYYDRNSEYLNNIKASGIKIIRVEDTPIQVARDMLSCKCILSSSLHGLIFADALGIPNRRIVLSDEIIGGDLKFDDYYSVYYENPEEAPETIDLRKTTVTDETIDDIIKNYVNVERKMDEQCRALLKIKIN
;
A
#
# COMPACT_ATOMS: atom_id res chain seq x y z
N MET A 1 4.14 7.27 6.28
CA MET A 1 4.43 7.14 4.84
C MET A 1 5.76 6.45 4.62
N ILE A 2 5.84 5.57 3.63
CA ILE A 2 7.07 4.82 3.29
C ILE A 2 7.43 5.10 1.83
N PRO A 3 8.28 6.10 1.57
CA PRO A 3 8.75 6.37 0.22
C PRO A 3 9.79 5.32 -0.20
N HIS A 4 9.80 5.00 -1.48
CA HIS A 4 10.90 4.25 -2.09
C HIS A 4 12.20 5.02 -1.95
N TYR A 5 13.34 4.32 -1.95
CA TYR A 5 14.66 4.93 -1.82
C TYR A 5 14.88 6.13 -2.76
N TYR A 6 14.47 6.01 -4.02
CA TYR A 6 14.60 7.08 -5.01
C TYR A 6 13.64 8.25 -4.80
N ASP A 7 12.56 8.04 -4.04
CA ASP A 7 11.50 9.04 -3.84
C ASP A 7 11.65 9.87 -2.56
N ARG A 8 12.67 9.58 -1.75
CA ARG A 8 12.82 10.18 -0.39
C ARG A 8 12.84 11.69 -0.36
N ASN A 9 13.38 12.31 -1.40
CA ASN A 9 13.53 13.76 -1.51
C ASN A 9 12.58 14.37 -2.54
N SER A 10 11.55 13.65 -2.94
CA SER A 10 10.57 14.15 -3.92
C SER A 10 9.83 15.36 -3.37
N GLU A 11 9.75 16.43 -4.18
CA GLU A 11 8.94 17.60 -3.86
C GLU A 11 7.44 17.30 -3.76
N TYR A 12 6.98 16.23 -4.45
CA TYR A 12 5.58 15.81 -4.43
C TYR A 12 5.14 15.23 -3.09
N LEU A 13 6.06 14.94 -2.17
CA LEU A 13 5.73 14.62 -0.79
C LEU A 13 4.96 15.76 -0.10
N ASN A 14 5.16 16.99 -0.54
CA ASN A 14 4.41 18.16 -0.07
C ASN A 14 2.93 18.15 -0.47
N ASN A 15 2.52 17.30 -1.40
CA ASN A 15 1.12 17.10 -1.78
C ASN A 15 0.34 16.21 -0.81
N ILE A 16 1.01 15.65 0.21
CA ILE A 16 0.34 15.01 1.33
C ILE A 16 0.01 16.09 2.37
N LYS A 17 -1.25 16.47 2.42
CA LYS A 17 -1.78 17.52 3.31
C LYS A 17 -2.55 16.96 4.52
N ALA A 18 -2.52 15.65 4.70
CA ALA A 18 -3.11 15.00 5.85
C ALA A 18 -2.38 15.33 7.16
N SER A 19 -3.07 15.27 8.28
CA SER A 19 -2.53 15.54 9.61
C SER A 19 -1.67 14.39 10.13
N GLY A 20 -0.66 14.70 10.95
CA GLY A 20 0.10 13.69 11.70
C GLY A 20 0.94 12.76 10.83
N ILE A 21 1.52 13.25 9.74
CA ILE A 21 2.34 12.44 8.84
C ILE A 21 3.67 12.10 9.48
N LYS A 22 4.01 10.80 9.41
CA LYS A 22 5.32 10.28 9.79
C LYS A 22 6.00 9.64 8.57
N ILE A 23 7.25 9.97 8.33
CA ILE A 23 8.07 9.30 7.31
C ILE A 23 8.81 8.15 7.97
N ILE A 24 8.61 6.94 7.45
CA ILE A 24 9.25 5.71 7.93
C ILE A 24 10.31 5.32 6.92
N ARG A 25 11.53 5.11 7.41
CA ARG A 25 12.68 4.70 6.59
C ARG A 25 12.82 3.19 6.62
N VAL A 26 12.83 2.58 5.45
CA VAL A 26 13.01 1.12 5.31
C VAL A 26 14.41 0.64 5.64
N GLU A 27 15.37 1.56 5.77
CA GLU A 27 16.75 1.25 6.14
C GLU A 27 16.94 1.00 7.66
N ASP A 28 15.95 1.38 8.46
CA ASP A 28 15.97 1.05 9.89
C ASP A 28 15.84 -0.46 10.10
N THR A 29 16.10 -0.91 11.33
CA THR A 29 15.96 -2.34 11.63
C THR A 29 14.51 -2.79 11.38
N PRO A 30 14.28 -4.05 10.94
CA PRO A 30 12.92 -4.54 10.68
C PRO A 30 11.97 -4.37 11.87
N ILE A 31 12.48 -4.55 13.10
CA ILE A 31 11.69 -4.35 14.31
C ILE A 31 11.27 -2.89 14.48
N GLN A 32 12.19 -1.95 14.23
CA GLN A 32 11.88 -0.53 14.33
C GLN A 32 10.87 -0.10 13.27
N VAL A 33 11.04 -0.57 12.03
CA VAL A 33 10.09 -0.33 10.93
C VAL A 33 8.70 -0.85 11.31
N ALA A 34 8.61 -2.08 11.81
CA ALA A 34 7.33 -2.66 12.22
C ALA A 34 6.66 -1.87 13.36
N ARG A 35 7.42 -1.44 14.37
CA ARG A 35 6.90 -0.59 15.46
C ARG A 35 6.36 0.74 14.94
N ASP A 36 7.11 1.38 14.05
CA ASP A 36 6.72 2.65 13.46
C ASP A 36 5.45 2.49 12.61
N MET A 37 5.35 1.43 11.84
CA MET A 37 4.16 1.12 11.06
C MET A 37 2.94 0.86 11.93
N LEU A 38 3.08 0.07 13.00
CA LEU A 38 1.99 -0.24 13.93
C LEU A 38 1.48 0.98 14.70
N SER A 39 2.27 2.05 14.79
CA SER A 39 1.83 3.33 15.36
C SER A 39 0.98 4.16 14.40
N CYS A 40 0.84 3.75 13.14
CA CYS A 40 0.12 4.47 12.10
C CYS A 40 -1.25 3.84 11.85
N LYS A 41 -2.25 4.67 11.56
CA LYS A 41 -3.60 4.22 11.16
C LYS A 41 -3.68 3.82 9.69
N CYS A 42 -2.80 4.38 8.87
CA CYS A 42 -2.75 4.16 7.43
C CYS A 42 -1.31 4.29 6.93
N ILE A 43 -0.94 3.49 5.96
CA ILE A 43 0.36 3.55 5.28
C ILE A 43 0.17 3.99 3.83
N LEU A 44 0.85 5.05 3.45
CA LEU A 44 1.03 5.43 2.05
C LEU A 44 2.44 5.01 1.64
N SER A 45 2.58 4.28 0.54
CA SER A 45 3.90 3.80 0.11
C SER A 45 4.08 3.86 -1.41
N SER A 46 5.24 4.35 -1.85
CA SER A 46 5.71 4.18 -3.22
C SER A 46 6.63 2.95 -3.36
N SER A 47 6.90 2.25 -2.26
CA SER A 47 7.65 1.00 -2.23
C SER A 47 6.71 -0.20 -2.14
N LEU A 48 6.93 -1.22 -2.97
CA LEU A 48 6.17 -2.47 -2.89
C LEU A 48 6.35 -3.16 -1.53
N HIS A 49 7.57 -3.17 -0.99
CA HIS A 49 7.83 -3.75 0.32
C HIS A 49 7.02 -3.06 1.44
N GLY A 50 6.86 -1.74 1.36
CA GLY A 50 6.03 -1.00 2.30
C GLY A 50 4.56 -1.42 2.27
N LEU A 51 4.02 -1.70 1.09
CA LEU A 51 2.65 -2.22 0.93
C LEU A 51 2.52 -3.65 1.45
N ILE A 52 3.46 -4.53 1.10
CA ILE A 52 3.48 -5.93 1.57
C ILE A 52 3.53 -5.98 3.09
N PHE A 53 4.39 -5.20 3.73
CA PHE A 53 4.48 -5.16 5.19
C PHE A 53 3.23 -4.58 5.84
N ALA A 54 2.64 -3.54 5.26
CA ALA A 54 1.39 -2.98 5.77
C ALA A 54 0.27 -4.02 5.72
N ASP A 55 0.13 -4.73 4.62
CA ASP A 55 -0.85 -5.81 4.48
C ASP A 55 -0.61 -6.96 5.46
N ALA A 56 0.65 -7.38 5.63
CA ALA A 56 1.02 -8.41 6.60
C ALA A 56 0.69 -8.02 8.04
N LEU A 57 0.78 -6.74 8.37
CA LEU A 57 0.43 -6.19 9.68
C LEU A 57 -1.06 -5.83 9.82
N GLY A 58 -1.85 -6.01 8.75
CA GLY A 58 -3.27 -5.66 8.74
C GLY A 58 -3.54 -4.14 8.79
N ILE A 59 -2.60 -3.32 8.31
CA ILE A 59 -2.70 -1.87 8.34
C ILE A 59 -3.27 -1.38 7.01
N PRO A 60 -4.35 -0.56 7.01
CA PRO A 60 -4.84 0.09 5.82
C PRO A 60 -3.74 0.80 5.05
N ASN A 61 -3.68 0.59 3.75
CA ASN A 61 -2.60 1.15 2.94
C ASN A 61 -3.04 1.51 1.52
N ARG A 62 -2.25 2.33 0.87
CA ARG A 62 -2.45 2.71 -0.52
C ARG A 62 -1.10 2.98 -1.18
N ARG A 63 -0.98 2.50 -2.42
CA ARG A 63 0.13 2.85 -3.29
C ARG A 63 0.05 4.33 -3.69
N ILE A 64 1.19 5.02 -3.59
CA ILE A 64 1.39 6.36 -4.15
C ILE A 64 2.49 6.34 -5.21
N VAL A 65 2.40 7.24 -6.17
CA VAL A 65 3.42 7.48 -7.18
C VAL A 65 4.00 8.86 -7.00
N LEU A 66 5.32 8.93 -6.93
CA LEU A 66 6.11 10.16 -6.76
C LEU A 66 7.04 10.42 -7.95
N SER A 67 7.40 9.37 -8.70
CA SER A 67 8.29 9.46 -9.87
C SER A 67 8.08 8.25 -10.77
N ASP A 68 8.68 8.31 -11.97
CA ASP A 68 8.77 7.16 -12.88
C ASP A 68 10.08 6.36 -12.72
N GLU A 69 10.91 6.70 -11.71
CA GLU A 69 12.26 6.14 -11.55
C GLU A 69 12.31 4.79 -10.83
N ILE A 70 11.16 4.24 -10.42
CA ILE A 70 11.11 2.97 -9.70
C ILE A 70 11.44 1.81 -10.66
N ILE A 71 12.48 1.05 -10.34
CA ILE A 71 12.91 -0.12 -11.10
C ILE A 71 11.78 -1.16 -11.13
N GLY A 72 11.42 -1.63 -12.34
CA GLY A 72 10.33 -2.57 -12.55
C GLY A 72 8.95 -1.90 -12.72
N GLY A 73 8.86 -0.57 -12.59
CA GLY A 73 7.65 0.21 -12.87
C GLY A 73 6.40 -0.34 -12.19
N ASP A 74 5.29 -0.32 -12.90
CA ASP A 74 3.99 -0.79 -12.39
C ASP A 74 3.86 -2.31 -12.34
N LEU A 75 4.60 -3.04 -13.16
CA LEU A 75 4.45 -4.49 -13.33
C LEU A 75 4.54 -5.26 -12.01
N LYS A 76 5.49 -4.95 -11.15
CA LYS A 76 5.64 -5.62 -9.86
C LYS A 76 4.48 -5.40 -8.89
N PHE A 77 3.83 -4.24 -8.98
CA PHE A 77 2.63 -3.93 -8.20
C PHE A 77 1.41 -4.66 -8.77
N ASP A 78 1.29 -4.69 -10.10
CA ASP A 78 0.21 -5.43 -10.77
C ASP A 78 0.32 -6.92 -10.46
N ASP A 79 1.52 -7.50 -10.48
CA ASP A 79 1.76 -8.89 -10.08
C ASP A 79 1.34 -9.14 -8.62
N TYR A 80 1.70 -8.23 -7.70
CA TYR A 80 1.31 -8.34 -6.30
C TYR A 80 -0.21 -8.34 -6.14
N TYR A 81 -0.89 -7.37 -6.73
CA TYR A 81 -2.35 -7.28 -6.64
C TYR A 81 -3.08 -8.41 -7.35
N SER A 82 -2.52 -8.96 -8.43
CA SER A 82 -3.13 -10.07 -9.17
C SER A 82 -3.27 -11.34 -8.33
N VAL A 83 -2.47 -11.49 -7.28
CA VAL A 83 -2.60 -12.61 -6.33
C VAL A 83 -3.90 -12.53 -5.54
N TYR A 84 -4.38 -11.33 -5.24
CA TYR A 84 -5.52 -11.09 -4.34
C TYR A 84 -6.80 -10.66 -5.07
N TYR A 85 -6.68 -10.12 -6.28
CA TYR A 85 -7.81 -9.60 -7.06
C TYR A 85 -7.82 -10.24 -8.44
N GLU A 86 -8.87 -11.01 -8.73
CA GLU A 86 -9.05 -11.62 -10.08
C GLU A 86 -9.28 -10.56 -11.14
N ASN A 87 -10.03 -9.51 -10.79
CA ASN A 87 -10.28 -8.38 -11.66
C ASN A 87 -9.39 -7.21 -11.26
N PRO A 88 -8.50 -6.72 -12.14
CA PRO A 88 -7.62 -5.57 -11.86
C PRO A 88 -8.39 -4.31 -11.44
N GLU A 89 -9.63 -4.14 -11.87
CA GLU A 89 -10.47 -2.98 -11.52
C GLU A 89 -10.91 -3.00 -10.05
N GLU A 90 -10.86 -4.15 -9.39
CA GLU A 90 -11.17 -4.29 -7.96
C GLU A 90 -9.98 -3.98 -7.06
N ALA A 91 -8.78 -3.92 -7.60
CA ALA A 91 -7.58 -3.57 -6.86
C ALA A 91 -7.64 -2.10 -6.39
N PRO A 92 -7.00 -1.77 -5.25
CA PRO A 92 -6.98 -0.39 -4.77
C PRO A 92 -6.38 0.58 -5.79
N GLU A 93 -7.07 1.67 -6.07
CA GLU A 93 -6.61 2.68 -7.01
C GLU A 93 -5.33 3.35 -6.51
N THR A 94 -4.35 3.49 -7.40
CA THR A 94 -3.08 4.17 -7.11
C THR A 94 -3.27 5.68 -7.09
N ILE A 95 -2.65 6.35 -6.10
CA ILE A 95 -2.68 7.81 -6.00
C ILE A 95 -1.39 8.39 -6.59
N ASP A 96 -1.50 9.12 -7.68
CA ASP A 96 -0.36 9.83 -8.28
C ASP A 96 -0.22 11.22 -7.66
N LEU A 97 0.72 11.36 -6.74
CA LEU A 97 0.99 12.63 -6.03
C LEU A 97 1.53 13.75 -6.92
N ARG A 98 1.95 13.44 -8.13
CA ARG A 98 2.33 14.47 -9.11
C ARG A 98 1.13 15.21 -9.65
N LYS A 99 -0.06 14.62 -9.54
CA LYS A 99 -1.32 15.12 -10.13
C LYS A 99 -2.39 15.46 -9.10
N THR A 100 -2.28 14.91 -7.89
CA THR A 100 -3.34 15.03 -6.88
C THR A 100 -2.75 15.21 -5.48
N THR A 101 -3.61 15.63 -4.56
CA THR A 101 -3.26 15.88 -3.16
C THR A 101 -3.98 14.88 -2.27
N VAL A 102 -3.30 14.38 -1.26
CA VAL A 102 -3.88 13.53 -0.21
C VAL A 102 -4.26 14.38 0.99
N THR A 103 -5.51 14.29 1.40
CA THR A 103 -6.07 14.99 2.56
C THR A 103 -6.47 14.01 3.66
N ASP A 104 -6.90 14.52 4.82
CA ASP A 104 -7.45 13.69 5.89
C ASP A 104 -8.66 12.86 5.41
N GLU A 105 -9.51 13.42 4.55
CA GLU A 105 -10.64 12.70 3.94
C GLU A 105 -10.17 11.53 3.07
N THR A 106 -9.10 11.73 2.31
CA THR A 106 -8.49 10.65 1.50
C THR A 106 -8.02 9.50 2.41
N ILE A 107 -7.39 9.82 3.53
CA ILE A 107 -6.94 8.82 4.52
C ILE A 107 -8.13 8.08 5.13
N ASP A 108 -9.17 8.78 5.51
CA ASP A 108 -10.39 8.17 6.07
C ASP A 108 -11.05 7.21 5.09
N ASP A 109 -11.11 7.56 3.81
CA ASP A 109 -11.62 6.70 2.75
C ASP A 109 -10.77 5.42 2.56
N ILE A 110 -9.45 5.55 2.61
CA ILE A 110 -8.54 4.40 2.54
C ILE A 110 -8.80 3.44 3.71
N ILE A 111 -8.90 3.97 4.92
CA ILE A 111 -9.16 3.17 6.13
C ILE A 111 -10.51 2.46 6.04
N LYS A 112 -11.55 3.18 5.63
CA LYS A 112 -12.91 2.66 5.53
C LYS A 112 -13.05 1.53 4.51
N ASN A 113 -12.37 1.65 3.37
CA ASN A 113 -12.51 0.73 2.25
C ASN A 113 -11.41 -0.35 2.22
N TYR A 114 -10.52 -0.36 3.19
CA TYR A 114 -9.45 -1.36 3.24
C TYR A 114 -9.99 -2.77 3.46
N VAL A 115 -9.53 -3.70 2.64
CA VAL A 115 -9.78 -5.13 2.79
C VAL A 115 -8.45 -5.84 3.05
N ASN A 116 -8.36 -6.53 4.20
CA ASN A 116 -7.15 -7.27 4.56
C ASN A 116 -6.92 -8.42 3.56
N VAL A 117 -5.69 -8.53 3.06
CA VAL A 117 -5.31 -9.56 2.08
C VAL A 117 -5.43 -10.99 2.63
N GLU A 118 -5.27 -11.20 3.93
CA GLU A 118 -5.51 -12.52 4.55
C GLU A 118 -6.96 -12.97 4.32
N ARG A 119 -7.92 -12.06 4.48
CA ARG A 119 -9.32 -12.35 4.17
C ARG A 119 -9.53 -12.70 2.70
N LYS A 120 -8.86 -11.99 1.79
CA LYS A 120 -8.90 -12.31 0.35
C LYS A 120 -8.31 -13.69 0.06
N MET A 121 -7.19 -14.04 0.68
CA MET A 121 -6.59 -15.36 0.56
C MET A 121 -7.54 -16.46 1.05
N ASP A 122 -8.20 -16.27 2.19
CA ASP A 122 -9.17 -17.24 2.71
C ASP A 122 -10.35 -17.44 1.75
N GLU A 123 -10.86 -16.37 1.17
CA GLU A 123 -11.94 -16.44 0.16
C GLU A 123 -11.50 -17.25 -1.06
N GLN A 124 -10.30 -17.02 -1.57
CA GLN A 124 -9.73 -17.74 -2.71
C GLN A 124 -9.49 -19.23 -2.38
N CYS A 125 -8.92 -19.52 -1.21
CA CYS A 125 -8.72 -20.90 -0.76
C CYS A 125 -10.04 -21.65 -0.63
N ARG A 126 -11.07 -21.02 -0.08
CA ARG A 126 -12.41 -21.63 0.03
C ARG A 126 -13.04 -21.88 -1.34
N ALA A 127 -12.87 -20.96 -2.30
CA ALA A 127 -13.34 -21.13 -3.66
C ALA A 127 -12.66 -22.31 -4.36
N LEU A 128 -11.34 -22.45 -4.21
CA LEU A 128 -10.56 -23.57 -4.74
C LEU A 128 -10.97 -24.91 -4.12
N LEU A 129 -11.23 -24.95 -2.82
CA LEU A 129 -11.72 -26.16 -2.14
C LEU A 129 -13.09 -26.59 -2.65
N LYS A 130 -13.99 -25.67 -2.95
CA LYS A 130 -15.29 -25.97 -3.57
C LYS A 130 -15.15 -26.58 -4.96
N ILE A 131 -14.19 -26.16 -5.76
CA ILE A 131 -13.91 -26.70 -7.09
C ILE A 131 -13.40 -28.15 -6.99
N LYS A 132 -12.62 -28.49 -5.96
CA LYS A 132 -12.09 -29.84 -5.75
C LYS A 132 -13.12 -30.85 -5.26
N ILE A 133 -14.18 -30.40 -4.62
CA ILE A 133 -15.24 -31.27 -4.04
C ILE A 133 -16.33 -31.58 -5.07
N ASN A 134 -16.43 -30.79 -6.09
CA ASN A 134 -17.36 -30.97 -7.22
C ASN A 134 -16.68 -31.68 -8.39
#